data_8f78dd1f6961fdd42d5d4a4963512f95
#
_entry.id   8f78dd1f6961fdd42d5d4a4963512f95
#
_cell.length_a   1.000
_cell.length_b   1.000
_cell.length_c   1.000
_cell.angle_alpha   90.00
_cell.angle_beta   90.00
_cell.angle_gamma   90.00
#
_symmetry.space_group_name_H-M   'P 1'
#
loop_
_entity.id
_entity.type
_entity.pdbx_description
1 polymer ?
#
loop_
_entity_poly.entity_id
_entity_poly.type
_entity_poly.pdbx_seq_one_letter_code
_entity_poly.pdbx_strand_id
1 'polypeptide(L)'
;MKTFLSFLLVFICALFSQSALSAEKYTVELEMKNGDLIPRVLEVPAKTIIRIKITNTGTEPAEFESLQLRKEKVLAPGASSVVVIAPLKPGSYTFFDDFHLSHPKGEIIAKE
;
A
#
# COMPACT_ATOMS: atom_id res chain seq x y z
N MET A 1 10.44 52.60 -13.22
CA MET A 1 10.03 51.76 -14.34
C MET A 1 10.86 50.50 -14.51
N LYS A 2 12.15 50.54 -14.18
CA LYS A 2 13.01 49.37 -14.33
C LYS A 2 12.78 48.28 -13.28
N THR A 3 12.07 48.59 -12.20
CA THR A 3 11.79 47.66 -11.12
C THR A 3 10.64 46.69 -11.40
N PHE A 4 9.83 46.98 -12.42
CA PHE A 4 8.69 46.11 -12.76
C PHE A 4 9.07 44.77 -13.36
N LEU A 5 10.13 44.72 -14.12
CA LEU A 5 10.59 43.50 -14.79
C LEU A 5 11.18 42.46 -13.80
N SER A 6 11.78 42.95 -12.71
CA SER A 6 12.34 42.08 -11.69
C SER A 6 11.27 41.30 -10.91
N PHE A 7 10.13 41.91 -10.70
CA PHE A 7 9.02 41.27 -9.99
C PHE A 7 8.39 40.14 -10.78
N LEU A 8 8.28 40.31 -12.08
CA LEU A 8 7.68 39.29 -12.94
C LEU A 8 8.52 38.02 -13.00
N LEU A 9 9.84 38.17 -12.99
CA LEU A 9 10.75 37.03 -13.03
C LEU A 9 10.68 36.15 -11.76
N VAL A 10 10.55 36.80 -10.61
CA VAL A 10 10.47 36.07 -9.32
C VAL A 10 9.17 35.28 -9.24
N PHE A 11 8.08 35.82 -9.79
CA PHE A 11 6.81 35.14 -9.78
C PHE A 11 6.80 33.90 -10.66
N ILE A 12 7.47 33.94 -11.82
CA ILE A 12 7.58 32.77 -12.71
C ILE A 12 8.38 31.63 -12.06
N CYS A 13 9.46 31.94 -11.34
CA CYS A 13 10.23 30.94 -10.62
C CYS A 13 9.43 30.25 -9.53
N ALA A 14 8.54 30.96 -8.85
CA ALA A 14 7.70 30.38 -7.80
C ALA A 14 6.69 29.37 -8.35
N LEU A 15 6.21 29.57 -9.58
CA LEU A 15 5.29 28.64 -10.22
C LEU A 15 5.96 27.31 -10.58
N PHE A 16 7.22 27.32 -10.94
CA PHE A 16 7.96 26.09 -11.26
C PHE A 16 8.22 25.21 -10.05
N SER A 17 8.39 25.79 -8.88
CA SER A 17 8.65 25.03 -7.67
C SER A 17 7.44 24.25 -7.16
N GLN A 18 6.26 24.46 -7.74
CA GLN A 18 5.02 23.80 -7.34
C GLN A 18 4.75 22.49 -8.10
N SER A 19 5.55 22.15 -9.07
CA SER A 19 5.42 20.88 -9.76
C SER A 19 6.09 19.73 -8.99
N ALA A 20 6.17 19.86 -7.67
CA ALA A 20 6.73 18.83 -6.81
C ALA A 20 5.97 17.51 -7.00
N LEU A 21 6.72 16.48 -7.29
CA LEU A 21 6.20 15.16 -7.59
C LEU A 21 5.73 14.49 -6.29
N SER A 22 4.48 14.10 -6.25
CA SER A 22 3.99 13.17 -5.25
C SER A 22 3.95 11.78 -5.89
N ALA A 23 4.46 10.78 -5.19
CA ALA A 23 4.37 9.40 -5.66
C ALA A 23 2.90 8.98 -5.69
N GLU A 24 2.50 8.30 -6.74
CA GLU A 24 1.17 7.72 -6.82
C GLU A 24 1.00 6.63 -5.77
N LYS A 25 -0.18 6.55 -5.20
CA LYS A 25 -0.56 5.54 -4.21
C LYS A 25 -1.78 4.81 -4.71
N TYR A 26 -1.76 3.51 -4.54
CA TYR A 26 -2.88 2.64 -4.88
C TYR A 26 -3.35 1.94 -3.62
N THR A 27 -4.62 2.07 -3.29
CA THR A 27 -5.20 1.44 -2.11
C THR A 27 -6.01 0.20 -2.51
N VAL A 28 -5.76 -0.89 -1.83
CA VAL A 28 -6.49 -2.15 -2.00
C VAL A 28 -6.96 -2.61 -0.63
N GLU A 29 -8.08 -3.29 -0.59
CA GLU A 29 -8.65 -3.78 0.65
C GLU A 29 -8.48 -5.29 0.78
N LEU A 30 -8.21 -5.73 2.02
CA LEU A 30 -8.06 -7.13 2.38
C LEU A 30 -8.85 -7.38 3.66
N GLU A 31 -9.67 -8.41 3.63
CA GLU A 31 -10.36 -8.90 4.81
C GLU A 31 -9.68 -10.17 5.31
N MET A 32 -9.42 -10.24 6.60
CA MET A 32 -8.90 -11.43 7.26
C MET A 32 -9.96 -11.94 8.23
N LYS A 33 -10.37 -13.20 8.07
CA LYS A 33 -11.46 -13.76 8.86
C LYS A 33 -11.12 -15.19 9.25
N ASN A 34 -10.71 -15.38 10.50
CA ASN A 34 -10.43 -16.71 11.09
C ASN A 34 -9.55 -17.57 10.16
N GLY A 35 -8.51 -16.99 9.60
CA GLY A 35 -7.59 -17.65 8.69
C GLY A 35 -7.90 -17.48 7.22
N ASP A 36 -9.09 -17.05 6.85
CA ASP A 36 -9.44 -16.78 5.46
C ASP A 36 -8.93 -15.41 5.03
N LEU A 37 -8.39 -15.35 3.83
CA LEU A 37 -7.92 -14.11 3.19
C LEU A 37 -8.88 -13.78 2.04
N ILE A 38 -9.51 -12.60 2.10
CA ILE A 38 -10.56 -12.23 1.15
C ILE A 38 -10.28 -10.84 0.61
N PRO A 39 -9.92 -10.70 -0.67
CA PRO A 39 -9.62 -11.77 -1.60
C PRO A 39 -8.22 -12.33 -1.37
N ARG A 40 -7.95 -13.54 -1.83
CA ARG A 40 -6.61 -14.14 -1.72
C ARG A 40 -5.63 -13.58 -2.73
N VAL A 41 -6.11 -13.02 -3.81
CA VAL A 41 -5.28 -12.42 -4.84
C VAL A 41 -5.56 -10.93 -4.90
N LEU A 42 -4.52 -10.13 -4.66
CA LEU A 42 -4.58 -8.69 -4.76
C LEU A 42 -3.80 -8.25 -5.99
N GLU A 43 -4.49 -7.77 -7.03
CA GLU A 43 -3.83 -7.23 -8.21
C GLU A 43 -3.56 -5.75 -8.00
N VAL A 44 -2.32 -5.32 -8.19
CA VAL A 44 -1.88 -3.95 -7.95
C VAL A 44 -0.99 -3.49 -9.09
N PRO A 45 -0.92 -2.18 -9.36
CA PRO A 45 0.03 -1.66 -10.33
C PRO A 45 1.45 -1.77 -9.80
N ALA A 46 2.37 -2.21 -10.67
CA ALA A 46 3.80 -2.20 -10.35
C ALA A 46 4.31 -0.75 -10.25
N LYS A 47 5.44 -0.57 -9.59
CA LYS A 47 6.15 0.73 -9.51
C LYS A 47 5.32 1.84 -8.86
N THR A 48 4.39 1.46 -8.01
CA THR A 48 3.45 2.35 -7.33
C THR A 48 3.43 2.00 -5.85
N ILE A 49 3.34 3.01 -4.99
CA ILE A 49 3.18 2.75 -3.55
C ILE A 49 1.83 2.10 -3.31
N ILE A 50 1.81 0.96 -2.64
CA ILE A 50 0.59 0.21 -2.35
C ILE A 50 0.21 0.41 -0.89
N ARG A 51 -1.06 0.67 -0.65
CA ARG A 51 -1.64 0.72 0.68
C ARG A 51 -2.65 -0.43 0.78
N ILE A 52 -2.36 -1.40 1.62
CA ILE A 52 -3.31 -2.47 1.89
C ILE A 52 -4.06 -2.11 3.16
N LYS A 53 -5.35 -1.83 3.01
CA LYS A 53 -6.23 -1.61 4.15
C LYS A 53 -6.76 -2.97 4.60
N ILE A 54 -6.36 -3.40 5.78
CA ILE A 54 -6.69 -4.72 6.31
C ILE A 54 -7.72 -4.57 7.41
N THR A 55 -8.76 -5.39 7.37
CA THR A 55 -9.78 -5.46 8.42
C THR A 55 -9.91 -6.90 8.88
N ASN A 56 -9.80 -7.12 10.19
CA ASN A 56 -10.09 -8.43 10.77
C ASN A 56 -11.58 -8.51 11.08
N THR A 57 -12.32 -9.23 10.26
CA THR A 57 -13.75 -9.43 10.43
C THR A 57 -14.10 -10.72 11.17
N GLY A 58 -13.09 -11.46 11.59
CA GLY A 58 -13.26 -12.71 12.34
C GLY A 58 -13.39 -12.49 13.83
N THR A 59 -13.42 -13.60 14.55
CA THR A 59 -13.51 -13.64 16.03
C THR A 59 -12.16 -13.94 16.67
N GLU A 60 -11.15 -14.26 15.88
CA GLU A 60 -9.80 -14.60 16.34
C GLU A 60 -8.80 -13.55 15.88
N PRO A 61 -7.68 -13.35 16.60
CA PRO A 61 -6.62 -12.47 16.12
C PRO A 61 -6.07 -12.96 14.78
N ALA A 62 -5.59 -12.05 13.98
CA ALA A 62 -4.96 -12.34 12.69
C ALA A 62 -3.58 -11.67 12.65
N GLU A 63 -2.65 -12.29 11.94
CA GLU A 63 -1.37 -11.64 11.65
C GLU A 63 -1.08 -11.71 10.15
N PHE A 64 -1.19 -10.55 9.51
CA PHE A 64 -0.73 -10.41 8.13
C PHE A 64 0.78 -10.51 8.10
N GLU A 65 1.32 -11.38 7.26
CA GLU A 65 2.76 -11.51 7.10
C GLU A 65 3.15 -11.74 5.65
N SER A 66 4.20 -11.04 5.21
CA SER A 66 4.89 -11.32 3.96
C SER A 66 6.38 -11.31 4.22
N LEU A 67 7.01 -12.47 4.11
CA LEU A 67 8.44 -12.60 4.30
C LEU A 67 9.23 -11.90 3.19
N GLN A 68 8.75 -12.02 1.94
CA GLN A 68 9.39 -11.38 0.80
C GLN A 68 9.41 -9.86 0.93
N LEU A 69 8.34 -9.28 1.44
CA LEU A 69 8.19 -7.83 1.56
C LEU A 69 8.62 -7.30 2.93
N ARG A 70 8.92 -8.19 3.87
CA ARG A 70 9.29 -7.85 5.25
C ARG A 70 8.23 -6.99 5.92
N LYS A 71 6.98 -7.40 5.78
CA LYS A 71 5.84 -6.72 6.40
C LYS A 71 5.10 -7.67 7.29
N GLU A 72 4.68 -7.16 8.45
CA GLU A 72 3.81 -7.90 9.35
C GLU A 72 2.90 -6.93 10.10
N LYS A 73 1.69 -7.40 10.43
CA LYS A 73 0.73 -6.61 11.18
C LYS A 73 -0.23 -7.54 11.91
N VAL A 74 -0.29 -7.38 13.23
CA VAL A 74 -1.26 -8.11 14.06
C VAL A 74 -2.52 -7.27 14.20
N LEU A 75 -3.68 -7.91 14.03
CA LEU A 75 -4.97 -7.27 14.18
C LEU A 75 -5.86 -8.08 15.11
N ALA A 76 -6.34 -7.43 16.17
CA ALA A 76 -7.38 -8.00 17.02
C ALA A 76 -8.70 -8.12 16.24
N PRO A 77 -9.63 -8.97 16.68
CA PRO A 77 -10.95 -9.01 16.06
C PRO A 77 -11.59 -7.64 15.98
N GLY A 78 -12.10 -7.29 14.81
CA GLY A 78 -12.74 -6.00 14.54
C GLY A 78 -11.78 -4.87 14.23
N ALA A 79 -10.48 -5.05 14.37
CA ALA A 79 -9.50 -4.01 14.12
C ALA A 79 -9.21 -3.84 12.63
N SER A 80 -8.86 -2.61 12.25
CA SER A 80 -8.39 -2.27 10.90
C SER A 80 -7.03 -1.58 10.99
N SER A 81 -6.22 -1.77 9.97
CA SER A 81 -4.93 -1.11 9.86
C SER A 81 -4.52 -0.99 8.39
N VAL A 82 -3.46 -0.24 8.13
CA VAL A 82 -2.92 -0.08 6.79
C VAL A 82 -1.48 -0.57 6.77
N VAL A 83 -1.16 -1.43 5.81
CA VAL A 83 0.22 -1.82 5.52
C VAL A 83 0.64 -1.11 4.24
N VAL A 84 1.75 -0.38 4.30
CA VAL A 84 2.28 0.35 3.16
C VAL A 84 3.44 -0.43 2.55
N ILE A 85 3.38 -0.64 1.24
CA ILE A 85 4.41 -1.36 0.50
C ILE A 85 5.04 -0.41 -0.51
N ALA A 86 6.37 -0.32 -0.49
CA ALA A 86 7.13 0.46 -1.46
C ALA A 86 6.88 -0.08 -2.88
N PRO A 87 7.12 0.73 -3.93
CA PRO A 87 6.90 0.29 -5.31
C PRO A 87 7.55 -1.06 -5.62
N LEU A 88 6.76 -1.96 -6.18
CA LEU A 88 7.17 -3.32 -6.49
C LEU A 88 7.52 -3.47 -7.97
N LYS A 89 8.49 -4.30 -8.25
CA LYS A 89 8.73 -4.79 -9.61
C LYS A 89 7.57 -5.69 -10.00
N PRO A 90 7.24 -5.81 -11.30
CA PRO A 90 6.23 -6.77 -11.73
C PRO A 90 6.56 -8.18 -11.23
N GLY A 91 5.56 -8.88 -10.72
CA GLY A 91 5.76 -10.21 -10.16
C GLY A 91 4.71 -10.57 -9.13
N SER A 92 4.90 -11.71 -8.50
CA SER A 92 4.00 -12.27 -7.50
C SER A 92 4.71 -12.32 -6.16
N TYR A 93 4.00 -11.88 -5.10
CA TYR A 93 4.53 -11.78 -3.75
C TYR A 93 3.55 -12.42 -2.80
N THR A 94 4.02 -13.38 -2.01
CA THR A 94 3.17 -14.16 -1.11
C THR A 94 2.91 -13.44 0.21
N PHE A 95 1.70 -13.53 0.72
CA PHE A 95 1.36 -13.15 2.08
C PHE A 95 0.46 -14.23 2.71
N PHE A 96 0.36 -14.21 4.02
CA PHE A 96 -0.41 -15.23 4.74
C PHE A 96 -0.79 -14.74 6.14
N ASP A 97 -1.68 -15.47 6.80
CA ASP A 97 -2.00 -15.24 8.20
C ASP A 97 -1.13 -16.17 9.06
N ASP A 98 -0.18 -15.59 9.78
CA ASP A 98 0.79 -16.35 10.57
C ASP A 98 0.14 -17.06 11.76
N PHE A 99 -1.05 -16.67 12.17
CA PHE A 99 -1.79 -17.35 13.22
C PHE A 99 -2.64 -18.51 12.68
N HIS A 100 -2.72 -18.67 11.37
CA HIS A 100 -3.56 -19.67 10.72
C HIS A 100 -2.82 -20.33 9.56
N LEU A 101 -1.68 -20.94 9.83
CA LEU A 101 -0.77 -21.43 8.79
C LEU A 101 -1.32 -22.58 7.95
N SER A 102 -2.38 -23.25 8.43
CA SER A 102 -3.02 -24.32 7.65
C SER A 102 -3.95 -23.80 6.55
N HIS A 103 -4.29 -22.50 6.56
CA HIS A 103 -5.14 -21.90 5.56
C HIS A 103 -4.36 -21.53 4.28
N PRO A 104 -5.01 -21.47 3.13
CA PRO A 104 -4.34 -21.09 1.88
C PRO A 104 -3.73 -19.72 1.96
N LYS A 105 -2.52 -19.58 1.41
CA LYS A 105 -1.82 -18.29 1.32
C LYS A 105 -2.42 -17.40 0.26
N GLY A 106 -2.17 -16.10 0.38
CA GLY A 106 -2.56 -15.11 -0.60
C GLY A 106 -1.38 -14.66 -1.45
N GLU A 107 -1.70 -13.92 -2.51
CA GLU A 107 -0.71 -13.36 -3.41
C GLU A 107 -1.03 -11.91 -3.75
N ILE A 108 0.01 -11.10 -3.79
CA ILE A 108 -0.03 -9.77 -4.37
C ILE A 108 0.59 -9.90 -5.75
N ILE A 109 -0.15 -9.56 -6.80
CA ILE A 109 0.34 -9.60 -8.18
C ILE A 109 0.52 -8.18 -8.65
N ALA A 110 1.77 -7.77 -8.85
CA ALA A 110 2.12 -6.46 -9.37
C ALA A 110 2.24 -6.53 -10.90
N LYS A 111 1.47 -5.71 -11.60
CA LYS A 111 1.43 -5.66 -13.07
C LYS A 111 1.75 -4.26 -13.56
N GLU A 112 2.40 -4.17 -14.70
CA GLU A 112 2.60 -2.89 -15.40
C GLU A 112 1.35 -2.41 -16.10
#